data_83d0ef88b0ed09d15660ccde3e87b7a9
#
_entry.id   83d0ef88b0ed09d15660ccde3e87b7a9
#
_cell.length_a   1.000
_cell.length_b   1.000
_cell.length_c   1.000
_cell.angle_alpha   90.00
_cell.angle_beta   90.00
_cell.angle_gamma   90.00
#
_symmetry.space_group_name_H-M   'P 1'
#
loop_
_entity.id
_entity.type
_entity.pdbx_description
1 polymer ?
#
loop_
_entity_poly.entity_id
_entity_poly.type
_entity_poly.pdbx_seq_one_letter_code
_entity_poly.pdbx_strand_id
1 'polypeptide(L)'
;MKIFKKNSFQKISIFFLCFSSILVFTNFSFSKNKTKDPLKYKALVLMEAETGKILKEYESSRKLIPASIVKMMLLLLVYEAEKKGTFSFDEKVHVSLDASKIGGSQVYLKEGEIFTLRELVKTVSIASANDSAYAIAEHIAGDEKEMVKLMNERARSLGMQNTKFSSVHGLPPNDSSREEDYTTAFDTAILARELVKFPEVLDFSKRQIDSFRDGKFVLYNTNRKLLKTFKGLDGLKTGYYVKSGFNLCATAKRGKMRLISVVLGSPTKTARNRETKKLLLGGFRVYKKHNLFTKHQPVGETVSVSWGRKNKIKAIVSKSISLVIKRVKLKEFKTQVILPKSLKAPLKKGQKVGEIKVTMNGRLLTSASLIIPEDIPALSWIEWLMSK
;
A
#
# COMPACT_ATOMS: atom_id res chain seq x y z
N MET A 1 -70.25 -72.71 -22.48
CA MET A 1 -70.50 -74.13 -22.74
C MET A 1 -69.17 -74.83 -22.90
N LYS A 2 -68.82 -75.68 -21.99
CA LYS A 2 -68.05 -76.94 -22.07
C LYS A 2 -66.71 -76.88 -22.84
N ILE A 3 -65.59 -77.50 -22.49
CA ILE A 3 -65.28 -78.58 -21.52
C ILE A 3 -63.77 -78.83 -21.61
N PHE A 4 -63.11 -79.08 -20.46
CA PHE A 4 -62.03 -80.04 -20.15
C PHE A 4 -61.09 -80.61 -21.27
N LYS A 5 -59.76 -80.68 -20.97
CA LYS A 5 -58.95 -81.75 -20.41
C LYS A 5 -57.50 -81.50 -20.65
N LYS A 6 -56.59 -81.43 -19.68
CA LYS A 6 -55.88 -82.46 -18.86
C LYS A 6 -54.74 -83.20 -19.61
N ASN A 7 -53.58 -83.11 -19.01
CA ASN A 7 -52.41 -84.02 -19.00
C ASN A 7 -51.41 -83.88 -20.18
N SER A 8 -50.10 -83.93 -19.97
CA SER A 8 -49.33 -84.75 -19.05
C SER A 8 -47.83 -84.26 -18.97
N PHE A 9 -47.15 -84.67 -17.96
CA PHE A 9 -45.75 -84.51 -17.68
C PHE A 9 -44.77 -84.89 -18.75
N GLN A 10 -43.75 -84.10 -19.03
CA GLN A 10 -42.41 -84.61 -19.39
C GLN A 10 -41.30 -83.65 -18.81
N LYS A 11 -40.44 -84.23 -17.95
CA LYS A 11 -39.26 -83.62 -17.40
C LYS A 11 -38.20 -83.50 -18.53
N ILE A 12 -37.76 -82.25 -18.75
CA ILE A 12 -36.47 -82.03 -19.49
C ILE A 12 -35.64 -81.13 -18.67
N SER A 13 -34.52 -81.72 -18.19
CA SER A 13 -33.43 -80.98 -17.52
C SER A 13 -32.76 -80.11 -18.54
N ILE A 14 -32.80 -78.80 -18.36
CA ILE A 14 -32.01 -77.85 -19.13
C ILE A 14 -30.98 -77.20 -18.22
N PHE A 15 -29.74 -77.46 -18.56
CA PHE A 15 -28.54 -76.84 -17.97
C PHE A 15 -28.65 -75.31 -18.01
N PHE A 16 -28.60 -74.68 -16.82
CA PHE A 16 -28.44 -73.24 -16.68
C PHE A 16 -26.98 -72.89 -16.83
N LEU A 17 -26.57 -72.41 -18.01
CA LEU A 17 -25.31 -71.69 -18.19
C LEU A 17 -25.51 -70.26 -17.65
N CYS A 18 -24.97 -70.02 -16.44
CA CYS A 18 -24.84 -68.63 -15.91
C CYS A 18 -23.84 -67.85 -16.75
N PHE A 19 -24.33 -67.02 -17.64
CA PHE A 19 -23.55 -65.95 -18.24
C PHE A 19 -23.50 -64.78 -17.28
N SER A 20 -22.47 -64.71 -16.45
CA SER A 20 -22.19 -63.59 -15.61
C SER A 20 -21.58 -62.47 -16.46
N SER A 21 -22.44 -61.57 -16.96
CA SER A 21 -22.02 -60.31 -17.58
C SER A 21 -21.41 -59.40 -16.50
N ILE A 22 -20.09 -59.38 -16.41
CA ILE A 22 -19.33 -58.39 -15.63
C ILE A 22 -19.51 -57.05 -16.35
N LEU A 23 -20.43 -56.21 -15.83
CA LEU A 23 -20.51 -54.77 -16.15
C LEU A 23 -19.29 -54.09 -15.49
N VAL A 24 -18.24 -53.94 -16.27
CA VAL A 24 -17.12 -53.06 -15.89
C VAL A 24 -17.62 -51.63 -15.99
N PHE A 25 -18.06 -51.06 -14.87
CA PHE A 25 -18.23 -49.61 -14.71
C PHE A 25 -16.84 -48.95 -14.74
N THR A 26 -16.36 -48.56 -15.90
CA THR A 26 -15.24 -47.65 -16.02
C THR A 26 -15.70 -46.29 -15.50
N ASN A 27 -15.38 -46.01 -14.22
CA ASN A 27 -15.48 -44.68 -13.69
C ASN A 27 -14.49 -43.77 -14.43
N PHE A 28 -14.96 -43.17 -15.55
CA PHE A 28 -14.29 -42.02 -16.13
C PHE A 28 -14.40 -40.85 -15.17
N SER A 29 -13.48 -40.79 -14.21
CA SER A 29 -13.20 -39.56 -13.45
C SER A 29 -12.68 -38.53 -14.45
N PHE A 30 -13.60 -37.70 -14.96
CA PHE A 30 -13.21 -36.43 -15.58
C PHE A 30 -12.59 -35.56 -14.48
N SER A 31 -11.30 -35.75 -14.23
CA SER A 31 -10.48 -34.75 -13.56
C SER A 31 -10.56 -33.49 -14.42
N LYS A 32 -11.46 -32.57 -14.09
CA LYS A 32 -11.37 -31.20 -14.55
C LYS A 32 -10.06 -30.63 -13.99
N ASN A 33 -8.95 -30.91 -14.65
CA ASN A 33 -7.78 -30.07 -14.54
C ASN A 33 -8.24 -28.67 -14.92
N LYS A 34 -8.64 -27.87 -13.91
CA LYS A 34 -8.72 -26.43 -14.07
C LYS A 34 -7.30 -25.99 -14.42
N THR A 35 -6.99 -25.95 -15.70
CA THR A 35 -5.86 -25.18 -16.20
C THR A 35 -6.04 -23.80 -15.60
N LYS A 36 -5.24 -23.49 -14.58
CA LYS A 36 -5.23 -22.14 -13.99
C LYS A 36 -4.92 -21.22 -15.17
N ASP A 37 -5.90 -20.37 -15.54
CA ASP A 37 -5.64 -19.27 -16.46
C ASP A 37 -4.29 -18.66 -16.12
N PRO A 38 -3.37 -18.50 -17.06
CA PRO A 38 -2.03 -18.02 -16.77
C PRO A 38 -2.14 -16.71 -16.01
N LEU A 39 -1.40 -16.59 -14.92
CA LEU A 39 -1.43 -15.40 -14.07
C LEU A 39 -1.12 -14.17 -14.92
N LYS A 40 -1.99 -13.16 -14.81
CA LYS A 40 -1.92 -11.95 -15.63
C LYS A 40 -1.05 -10.86 -14.98
N TYR A 41 -0.13 -11.29 -14.11
CA TYR A 41 0.88 -10.49 -13.39
C TYR A 41 1.99 -11.40 -12.86
N LYS A 42 3.17 -10.82 -12.57
CA LYS A 42 4.28 -11.53 -11.95
C LYS A 42 4.27 -11.42 -10.42
N ALA A 43 3.84 -10.27 -9.89
CA ALA A 43 3.70 -10.04 -8.45
C ALA A 43 2.57 -9.05 -8.15
N LEU A 44 1.98 -9.14 -6.95
CA LEU A 44 1.03 -8.16 -6.47
C LEU A 44 1.04 -8.02 -4.94
N VAL A 45 0.61 -6.83 -4.48
CA VAL A 45 0.31 -6.52 -3.09
C VAL A 45 -0.94 -5.66 -3.00
N LEU A 46 -1.77 -5.92 -2.01
CA LEU A 46 -2.81 -5.02 -1.53
C LEU A 46 -2.54 -4.71 -0.06
N MET A 47 -2.31 -3.45 0.25
CA MET A 47 -1.99 -2.93 1.58
C MET A 47 -3.03 -1.90 2.02
N GLU A 48 -3.35 -1.86 3.30
CA GLU A 48 -4.05 -0.70 3.87
C GLU A 48 -3.01 0.34 4.30
N ALA A 49 -3.19 1.58 3.84
CA ALA A 49 -2.14 2.60 3.85
C ALA A 49 -1.73 3.06 5.26
N GLU A 50 -2.67 3.25 6.18
CA GLU A 50 -2.36 3.79 7.52
C GLU A 50 -1.71 2.74 8.42
N THR A 51 -2.27 1.54 8.45
CA THR A 51 -1.78 0.47 9.32
C THR A 51 -0.60 -0.31 8.73
N GLY A 52 -0.37 -0.21 7.41
CA GLY A 52 0.60 -1.03 6.69
C GLY A 52 0.18 -2.50 6.56
N LYS A 53 -1.06 -2.85 6.93
CA LYS A 53 -1.52 -4.24 6.90
C LYS A 53 -1.63 -4.76 5.49
N ILE A 54 -0.94 -5.86 5.20
CA ILE A 54 -1.09 -6.60 3.95
C ILE A 54 -2.41 -7.36 4.00
N LEU A 55 -3.26 -7.11 3.00
CA LEU A 55 -4.58 -7.72 2.87
C LEU A 55 -4.59 -8.86 1.86
N LYS A 56 -3.72 -8.78 0.86
CA LYS A 56 -3.48 -9.80 -0.15
C LYS A 56 -2.11 -9.60 -0.78
N GLU A 57 -1.43 -10.70 -1.07
CA GLU A 57 -0.16 -10.69 -1.78
C GLU A 57 0.01 -11.94 -2.65
N TYR A 58 0.89 -11.85 -3.62
CA TYR A 58 1.38 -12.96 -4.44
C TYR A 58 2.78 -12.58 -4.94
N GLU A 59 3.78 -13.47 -4.75
CA GLU A 59 5.17 -13.24 -5.15
C GLU A 59 5.68 -11.84 -4.72
N SER A 60 5.21 -11.37 -3.55
CA SER A 60 5.38 -9.98 -3.10
C SER A 60 6.83 -9.55 -2.94
N SER A 61 7.74 -10.50 -2.67
CA SER A 61 9.18 -10.28 -2.50
C SER A 61 10.00 -10.55 -3.78
N ARG A 62 9.34 -10.93 -4.89
CA ARG A 62 10.02 -11.17 -6.15
C ARG A 62 10.60 -9.88 -6.72
N LYS A 63 11.91 -9.87 -7.00
CA LYS A 63 12.60 -8.75 -7.66
C LYS A 63 12.13 -8.64 -9.11
N LEU A 64 11.63 -7.48 -9.47
CA LEU A 64 11.10 -7.15 -10.79
C LEU A 64 11.52 -5.74 -11.18
N ILE A 65 11.55 -5.50 -12.46
CA ILE A 65 11.92 -4.20 -13.03
C ILE A 65 10.75 -3.23 -12.84
N PRO A 66 10.94 -2.08 -12.12
CA PRO A 66 9.88 -1.12 -11.83
C PRO A 66 9.48 -0.26 -13.03
N ALA A 67 10.39 -0.01 -13.97
CA ALA A 67 10.28 1.06 -14.96
C ALA A 67 9.95 2.39 -14.25
N SER A 68 9.13 3.26 -14.83
CA SER A 68 8.82 4.58 -14.24
C SER A 68 8.18 4.58 -12.83
N ILE A 69 7.98 3.41 -12.19
CA ILE A 69 7.66 3.36 -10.74
C ILE A 69 8.81 3.96 -9.91
N VAL A 70 10.05 3.91 -10.40
CA VAL A 70 11.24 4.55 -9.80
C VAL A 70 10.96 6.00 -9.40
N LYS A 71 10.26 6.76 -10.24
CA LYS A 71 9.93 8.17 -9.99
C LYS A 71 9.14 8.43 -8.69
N MET A 72 8.54 7.41 -8.12
CA MET A 72 7.89 7.56 -6.81
C MET A 72 8.90 7.85 -5.70
N MET A 73 10.13 7.31 -5.79
CA MET A 73 11.19 7.63 -4.81
C MET A 73 11.73 9.04 -5.02
N LEU A 74 11.96 9.44 -6.27
CA LEU A 74 12.30 10.83 -6.58
C LEU A 74 11.26 11.79 -6.01
N LEU A 75 9.98 11.58 -6.30
CA LEU A 75 8.89 12.42 -5.76
C LEU A 75 8.88 12.42 -4.22
N LEU A 76 9.11 11.28 -3.56
CA LEU A 76 9.17 11.23 -2.10
C LEU A 76 10.27 12.14 -1.55
N LEU A 77 11.48 12.09 -2.12
CA LEU A 77 12.60 12.95 -1.70
C LEU A 77 12.30 14.43 -1.92
N VAL A 78 11.68 14.78 -3.04
CA VAL A 78 11.27 16.18 -3.32
C VAL A 78 10.28 16.69 -2.26
N TYR A 79 9.23 15.92 -1.96
CA TYR A 79 8.24 16.32 -0.96
C TYR A 79 8.81 16.32 0.47
N GLU A 80 9.76 15.44 0.78
CA GLU A 80 10.46 15.45 2.07
C GLU A 80 11.37 16.67 2.20
N ALA A 81 12.07 17.06 1.13
CA ALA A 81 12.94 18.23 1.09
C ALA A 81 12.14 19.54 1.25
N GLU A 82 11.03 19.65 0.54
CA GLU A 82 10.11 20.80 0.65
C GLU A 82 9.55 20.90 2.09
N LYS A 83 9.06 19.81 2.65
CA LYS A 83 8.54 19.77 4.03
C LYS A 83 9.59 20.16 5.09
N LYS A 84 10.87 19.90 4.82
CA LYS A 84 11.99 20.33 5.68
C LYS A 84 12.37 21.79 5.46
N GLY A 85 11.86 22.43 4.42
CA GLY A 85 12.25 23.78 4.01
C GLY A 85 13.62 23.85 3.34
N THR A 86 14.17 22.71 2.90
CA THR A 86 15.46 22.65 2.18
C THR A 86 15.33 23.17 0.76
N PHE A 87 14.16 22.92 0.13
CA PHE A 87 13.77 23.39 -1.19
C PHE A 87 12.33 23.88 -1.17
N SER A 88 12.01 24.83 -2.06
CA SER A 88 10.65 25.32 -2.28
C SER A 88 10.12 24.89 -3.64
N PHE A 89 8.84 24.54 -3.69
CA PHE A 89 8.17 24.27 -4.97
C PHE A 89 8.18 25.46 -5.95
N ASP A 90 8.40 26.68 -5.47
CA ASP A 90 8.41 27.89 -6.28
C ASP A 90 9.82 28.25 -6.81
N GLU A 91 10.85 27.50 -6.37
CA GLU A 91 12.22 27.64 -6.91
C GLU A 91 12.28 27.38 -8.40
N LYS A 92 13.17 28.11 -9.06
CA LYS A 92 13.43 28.03 -10.50
C LYS A 92 14.45 26.94 -10.79
N VAL A 93 14.06 25.98 -11.60
CA VAL A 93 14.90 24.89 -12.10
C VAL A 93 15.33 25.21 -13.51
N HIS A 94 16.64 25.25 -13.75
CA HIS A 94 17.23 25.43 -15.08
C HIS A 94 17.36 24.06 -15.76
N VAL A 95 16.92 23.98 -16.99
CA VAL A 95 16.99 22.73 -17.78
C VAL A 95 18.37 22.64 -18.42
N SER A 96 19.13 21.61 -18.10
CA SER A 96 20.43 21.31 -18.70
C SER A 96 20.27 20.69 -20.09
N LEU A 97 21.39 20.69 -20.83
CA LEU A 97 21.49 19.96 -22.10
C LEU A 97 21.19 18.46 -21.90
N ASP A 98 21.69 17.86 -20.82
CA ASP A 98 21.50 16.44 -20.53
C ASP A 98 20.06 16.12 -20.21
N ALA A 99 19.37 16.91 -19.37
CA ALA A 99 17.94 16.76 -19.12
C ALA A 99 17.13 16.84 -20.43
N SER A 100 17.48 17.75 -21.35
CA SER A 100 16.77 17.93 -22.63
C SER A 100 16.88 16.72 -23.56
N LYS A 101 17.96 15.92 -23.43
CA LYS A 101 18.22 14.72 -24.25
C LYS A 101 17.56 13.43 -23.71
N ILE A 102 17.00 13.46 -22.49
CA ILE A 102 16.40 12.28 -21.89
C ILE A 102 15.16 11.84 -22.65
N GLY A 103 15.19 10.63 -23.19
CA GLY A 103 14.15 10.06 -24.04
C GLY A 103 12.96 9.44 -23.30
N GLY A 104 12.12 8.76 -24.07
CA GLY A 104 10.94 8.04 -23.57
C GLY A 104 9.73 8.94 -23.31
N SER A 105 9.10 8.85 -22.12
CA SER A 105 8.03 9.78 -21.76
C SER A 105 8.61 11.15 -21.43
N GLN A 106 8.21 12.18 -22.18
CA GLN A 106 8.80 13.53 -22.13
C GLN A 106 7.73 14.62 -22.15
N VAL A 107 8.11 15.82 -21.71
CA VAL A 107 7.40 17.08 -21.99
C VAL A 107 8.23 17.96 -22.91
N TYR A 108 9.30 17.39 -23.50
CA TYR A 108 10.19 18.01 -24.48
C TYR A 108 10.83 19.29 -23.93
N LEU A 109 11.47 19.17 -22.77
CA LEU A 109 12.28 20.26 -22.20
C LEU A 109 13.41 20.62 -23.14
N LYS A 110 13.70 21.92 -23.27
CA LYS A 110 14.80 22.42 -24.05
C LYS A 110 15.89 23.00 -23.14
N GLU A 111 17.13 22.87 -23.53
CA GLU A 111 18.24 23.49 -22.81
C GLU A 111 17.99 24.98 -22.59
N GLY A 112 18.28 25.47 -21.39
CA GLY A 112 18.10 26.87 -21.00
C GLY A 112 16.67 27.26 -20.62
N GLU A 113 15.65 26.39 -20.81
CA GLU A 113 14.31 26.67 -20.28
C GLU A 113 14.35 26.69 -18.74
N ILE A 114 13.46 27.50 -18.16
CA ILE A 114 13.34 27.66 -16.71
C ILE A 114 11.89 27.41 -16.30
N PHE A 115 11.69 26.48 -15.35
CA PHE A 115 10.40 26.14 -14.80
C PHE A 115 10.46 26.15 -13.27
N THR A 116 9.33 26.28 -12.62
CA THR A 116 9.26 26.03 -11.18
C THR A 116 9.42 24.54 -10.89
N LEU A 117 10.00 24.19 -9.73
CA LEU A 117 10.06 22.80 -9.26
C LEU A 117 8.67 22.18 -9.25
N ARG A 118 7.63 22.92 -8.86
CA ARG A 118 6.21 22.52 -8.89
C ARG A 118 5.73 22.09 -10.26
N GLU A 119 6.08 22.86 -11.31
CA GLU A 119 5.71 22.53 -12.69
C GLU A 119 6.35 21.24 -13.14
N LEU A 120 7.64 21.04 -12.86
CA LEU A 120 8.32 19.80 -13.21
C LEU A 120 7.77 18.59 -12.42
N VAL A 121 7.52 18.73 -11.12
CA VAL A 121 6.86 17.69 -10.29
C VAL A 121 5.48 17.33 -10.84
N LYS A 122 4.72 18.30 -11.31
CA LYS A 122 3.43 18.08 -11.98
C LYS A 122 3.58 17.20 -13.22
N THR A 123 4.56 17.49 -14.10
CA THR A 123 4.80 16.70 -15.32
C THR A 123 5.23 15.27 -15.02
N VAL A 124 6.10 15.06 -14.00
CA VAL A 124 6.52 13.74 -13.52
C VAL A 124 5.34 12.94 -12.99
N SER A 125 4.45 13.58 -12.23
CA SER A 125 3.31 12.93 -11.60
C SER A 125 2.22 12.53 -12.60
N ILE A 126 1.94 13.37 -13.58
CA ILE A 126 0.83 13.20 -14.54
C ILE A 126 1.31 12.45 -15.78
N ALA A 127 2.29 13.00 -16.50
CA ALA A 127 2.76 12.49 -17.79
C ALA A 127 3.91 11.49 -17.64
N SER A 128 4.48 11.35 -16.44
CA SER A 128 5.66 10.49 -16.22
C SER A 128 6.93 11.00 -16.92
N ALA A 129 7.08 12.31 -17.08
CA ALA A 129 8.16 12.94 -17.82
C ALA A 129 9.54 12.53 -17.27
N ASN A 130 10.40 12.01 -18.15
CA ASN A 130 11.76 11.56 -17.81
C ASN A 130 12.73 12.75 -17.77
N ASP A 131 12.63 13.64 -18.75
CA ASP A 131 13.36 14.90 -18.85
C ASP A 131 13.16 15.77 -17.59
N SER A 132 11.92 15.92 -17.16
CA SER A 132 11.61 16.63 -15.91
C SER A 132 12.15 15.91 -14.66
N ALA A 133 12.12 14.56 -14.63
CA ALA A 133 12.69 13.81 -13.52
C ALA A 133 14.21 14.00 -13.41
N TYR A 134 14.89 14.06 -14.55
CA TYR A 134 16.32 14.31 -14.62
C TYR A 134 16.67 15.75 -14.17
N ALA A 135 15.96 16.76 -14.70
CA ALA A 135 16.16 18.16 -14.29
C ALA A 135 15.90 18.38 -12.78
N ILE A 136 14.90 17.71 -12.21
CA ILE A 136 14.65 17.73 -10.76
C ILE A 136 15.85 17.12 -10.00
N ALA A 137 16.41 16.02 -10.48
CA ALA A 137 17.54 15.36 -9.85
C ALA A 137 18.78 16.26 -9.84
N GLU A 138 19.10 16.88 -10.96
CA GLU A 138 20.20 17.85 -11.04
C GLU A 138 19.99 19.03 -10.08
N HIS A 139 18.78 19.58 -10.03
CA HIS A 139 18.47 20.73 -9.17
C HIS A 139 18.64 20.42 -7.68
N ILE A 140 18.19 19.24 -7.24
CA ILE A 140 18.16 18.88 -5.80
C ILE A 140 19.49 18.27 -5.34
N ALA A 141 20.14 17.47 -6.18
CA ALA A 141 21.31 16.68 -5.77
C ALA A 141 22.60 17.06 -6.53
N GLY A 142 22.52 17.97 -7.48
CA GLY A 142 23.62 18.37 -8.33
C GLY A 142 23.75 17.52 -9.61
N ASP A 143 23.48 16.22 -9.54
CA ASP A 143 23.45 15.33 -10.69
C ASP A 143 22.55 14.10 -10.46
N GLU A 144 22.33 13.30 -11.52
CA GLU A 144 21.52 12.06 -11.42
C GLU A 144 22.16 11.05 -10.47
N LYS A 145 23.47 10.92 -10.43
CA LYS A 145 24.20 9.90 -9.67
C LYS A 145 24.05 10.13 -8.16
N GLU A 146 24.19 11.37 -7.70
CA GLU A 146 23.98 11.72 -6.30
C GLU A 146 22.50 11.58 -5.91
N MET A 147 21.56 11.95 -6.80
CA MET A 147 20.14 11.69 -6.55
C MET A 147 19.84 10.18 -6.40
N VAL A 148 20.40 9.34 -7.27
CA VAL A 148 20.24 7.86 -7.18
C VAL A 148 20.83 7.33 -5.88
N LYS A 149 21.93 7.87 -5.39
CA LYS A 149 22.51 7.52 -4.09
C LYS A 149 21.54 7.86 -2.96
N LEU A 150 20.97 9.08 -2.94
CA LEU A 150 19.95 9.49 -1.97
C LEU A 150 18.70 8.61 -2.03
N MET A 151 18.23 8.25 -3.24
CA MET A 151 17.11 7.33 -3.43
C MET A 151 17.37 5.95 -2.80
N ASN A 152 18.57 5.39 -2.97
CA ASN A 152 18.95 4.12 -2.39
C ASN A 152 19.13 4.20 -0.87
N GLU A 153 19.68 5.27 -0.34
CA GLU A 153 19.76 5.51 1.10
C GLU A 153 18.36 5.59 1.71
N ARG A 154 17.46 6.33 1.06
CA ARG A 154 16.09 6.44 1.53
C ARG A 154 15.35 5.09 1.46
N ALA A 155 15.55 4.29 0.39
CA ALA A 155 15.01 2.95 0.28
C ALA A 155 15.45 2.06 1.46
N ARG A 156 16.75 2.06 1.78
CA ARG A 156 17.29 1.31 2.94
C ARG A 156 16.64 1.78 4.25
N SER A 157 16.52 3.08 4.47
CA SER A 157 15.91 3.64 5.69
C SER A 157 14.42 3.30 5.84
N LEU A 158 13.72 3.06 4.73
CA LEU A 158 12.34 2.59 4.72
C LEU A 158 12.20 1.07 4.88
N GLY A 159 13.30 0.33 4.91
CA GLY A 159 13.31 -1.13 4.99
C GLY A 159 13.02 -1.83 3.65
N MET A 160 13.20 -1.13 2.52
CA MET A 160 13.05 -1.67 1.16
C MET A 160 14.28 -2.50 0.77
N GLN A 161 14.46 -3.64 1.41
CA GLN A 161 15.67 -4.46 1.32
C GLN A 161 15.90 -5.12 -0.05
N ASN A 162 14.85 -5.24 -0.86
CA ASN A 162 14.91 -5.86 -2.18
C ASN A 162 14.70 -4.85 -3.31
N THR A 163 15.15 -3.61 -3.09
CA THR A 163 15.08 -2.52 -4.06
C THR A 163 16.46 -1.91 -4.28
N LYS A 164 16.80 -1.65 -5.54
CA LYS A 164 17.95 -0.86 -5.96
C LYS A 164 17.54 0.03 -7.12
N PHE A 165 17.80 1.29 -6.98
CA PHE A 165 17.65 2.28 -8.02
C PHE A 165 19.00 2.51 -8.70
N SER A 166 18.99 2.63 -10.02
CA SER A 166 20.14 2.91 -10.87
C SER A 166 19.87 4.09 -11.79
N SER A 167 18.65 4.65 -11.74
CA SER A 167 18.24 5.84 -12.47
C SER A 167 17.14 6.59 -11.71
N VAL A 168 16.92 7.85 -12.06
CA VAL A 168 15.81 8.66 -11.52
C VAL A 168 14.52 8.49 -12.32
N HIS A 169 14.56 7.87 -13.48
CA HIS A 169 13.46 7.82 -14.45
C HIS A 169 12.96 6.40 -14.76
N GLY A 170 13.79 5.35 -14.56
CA GLY A 170 13.41 3.95 -14.81
C GLY A 170 13.42 3.53 -16.27
N LEU A 171 14.18 4.22 -17.13
CA LEU A 171 14.50 3.76 -18.48
C LEU A 171 15.45 2.55 -18.43
N PRO A 172 15.41 1.64 -19.41
CA PRO A 172 16.40 0.58 -19.51
C PRO A 172 17.82 1.18 -19.58
N PRO A 173 18.85 0.46 -19.10
CA PRO A 173 20.24 0.84 -19.34
C PRO A 173 20.53 0.97 -20.85
N ASN A 174 21.25 2.00 -21.23
CA ASN A 174 21.67 2.18 -22.62
C ASN A 174 22.83 1.24 -23.00
N ASP A 175 23.60 0.85 -22.00
CA ASP A 175 24.77 -0.04 -22.13
C ASP A 175 25.01 -0.84 -20.85
N SER A 176 26.09 -1.60 -20.78
CA SER A 176 26.48 -2.42 -19.65
C SER A 176 27.04 -1.64 -18.44
N SER A 177 27.27 -0.34 -18.57
CA SER A 177 27.86 0.48 -17.49
C SER A 177 26.84 0.77 -16.37
N ARG A 178 25.56 0.69 -16.66
CA ARG A 178 24.47 0.89 -15.69
C ARG A 178 23.67 -0.39 -15.48
N GLU A 179 23.48 -0.77 -14.23
CA GLU A 179 22.58 -1.88 -13.88
C GLU A 179 21.10 -1.49 -14.03
N GLU A 180 20.24 -2.48 -14.18
CA GLU A 180 18.79 -2.24 -14.17
C GLU A 180 18.29 -1.90 -12.78
N ASP A 181 17.30 -1.01 -12.73
CA ASP A 181 16.49 -0.81 -11.53
C ASP A 181 15.73 -2.08 -11.19
N TYR A 182 15.67 -2.45 -9.91
CA TYR A 182 14.77 -3.50 -9.44
C TYR A 182 14.09 -3.14 -8.14
N THR A 183 12.90 -3.67 -7.96
CA THR A 183 12.09 -3.54 -6.74
C THR A 183 11.19 -4.76 -6.58
N THR A 184 10.43 -4.79 -5.49
CA THR A 184 9.39 -5.79 -5.24
C THR A 184 8.02 -5.14 -5.10
N ALA A 185 6.95 -5.93 -5.22
CA ALA A 185 5.60 -5.40 -4.98
C ALA A 185 5.43 -4.94 -3.52
N PHE A 186 6.09 -5.61 -2.58
CA PHE A 186 6.08 -5.24 -1.17
C PHE A 186 6.83 -3.92 -0.92
N ASP A 187 8.05 -3.77 -1.41
CA ASP A 187 8.84 -2.54 -1.26
C ASP A 187 8.15 -1.35 -1.93
N THR A 188 7.58 -1.56 -3.13
CA THR A 188 6.77 -0.54 -3.80
C THR A 188 5.57 -0.10 -2.96
N ALA A 189 4.93 -1.03 -2.24
CA ALA A 189 3.81 -0.69 -1.35
C ALA A 189 4.28 0.10 -0.12
N ILE A 190 5.47 -0.19 0.43
CA ILE A 190 6.11 0.61 1.49
C ILE A 190 6.36 2.02 1.00
N LEU A 191 6.99 2.18 -0.17
CA LEU A 191 7.24 3.48 -0.78
C LEU A 191 5.95 4.28 -0.99
N ALA A 192 4.93 3.64 -1.55
CA ALA A 192 3.63 4.27 -1.76
C ALA A 192 2.98 4.72 -0.44
N ARG A 193 3.14 3.93 0.63
CA ARG A 193 2.62 4.26 1.96
C ARG A 193 3.26 5.53 2.54
N GLU A 194 4.54 5.74 2.31
CA GLU A 194 5.23 6.98 2.70
C GLU A 194 4.78 8.14 1.83
N LEU A 195 4.75 7.95 0.51
CA LEU A 195 4.41 9.00 -0.44
C LEU A 195 2.98 9.55 -0.27
N VAL A 196 2.00 8.71 0.06
CA VAL A 196 0.61 9.17 0.29
C VAL A 196 0.41 9.93 1.60
N LYS A 197 1.44 10.08 2.43
CA LYS A 197 1.43 10.99 3.59
C LYS A 197 1.50 12.46 3.18
N PHE A 198 1.88 12.74 1.93
CA PHE A 198 1.90 14.06 1.32
C PHE A 198 0.65 14.22 0.45
N PRO A 199 -0.37 15.00 0.92
CA PRO A 199 -1.64 15.15 0.19
C PRO A 199 -1.46 15.73 -1.22
N GLU A 200 -0.47 16.59 -1.41
CA GLU A 200 -0.17 17.30 -2.66
C GLU A 200 0.22 16.30 -3.78
N VAL A 201 0.84 15.18 -3.45
CA VAL A 201 1.12 14.09 -4.40
C VAL A 201 -0.17 13.62 -5.07
N LEU A 202 -1.24 13.50 -4.28
CA LEU A 202 -2.54 13.03 -4.76
C LEU A 202 -3.25 14.10 -5.58
N ASP A 203 -2.95 15.38 -5.35
CA ASP A 203 -3.53 16.48 -6.11
C ASP A 203 -3.08 16.48 -7.57
N PHE A 204 -1.83 16.09 -7.84
CA PHE A 204 -1.35 15.88 -9.20
C PHE A 204 -1.75 14.51 -9.74
N SER A 205 -1.50 13.43 -9.00
CA SER A 205 -1.68 12.07 -9.50
C SER A 205 -3.15 11.70 -9.81
N LYS A 206 -4.14 12.38 -9.22
CA LYS A 206 -5.57 12.21 -9.54
C LYS A 206 -6.02 12.92 -10.81
N ARG A 207 -5.28 13.93 -11.29
CA ARG A 207 -5.66 14.70 -12.47
C ARG A 207 -5.56 13.82 -13.71
N GLN A 208 -6.62 13.79 -14.50
CA GLN A 208 -6.69 13.00 -15.73
C GLN A 208 -6.01 13.71 -16.90
N ILE A 209 -6.16 15.02 -16.95
CA ILE A 209 -5.59 15.95 -17.93
C ILE A 209 -5.20 17.21 -17.16
N ASP A 210 -4.10 17.82 -17.55
CA ASP A 210 -3.62 19.11 -17.06
C ASP A 210 -2.85 19.82 -18.18
N SER A 211 -2.32 21.00 -17.93
CA SER A 211 -1.52 21.76 -18.89
C SER A 211 -0.12 22.06 -18.36
N PHE A 212 0.79 22.36 -19.27
CA PHE A 212 2.17 22.78 -19.03
C PHE A 212 2.52 23.92 -19.99
N ARG A 213 3.54 24.72 -19.69
CA ARG A 213 3.92 25.87 -20.50
C ARG A 213 2.76 26.83 -20.76
N ASP A 214 2.14 27.35 -19.71
CA ASP A 214 1.03 28.31 -19.78
C ASP A 214 -0.12 27.85 -20.71
N GLY A 215 -0.44 26.56 -20.64
CA GLY A 215 -1.53 25.96 -21.43
C GLY A 215 -1.12 25.48 -22.82
N LYS A 216 0.09 25.78 -23.30
CA LYS A 216 0.54 25.41 -24.64
C LYS A 216 0.85 23.90 -24.80
N PHE A 217 0.99 23.15 -23.71
CA PHE A 217 1.25 21.73 -23.73
C PHE A 217 0.26 20.96 -22.85
N VAL A 218 -0.40 19.94 -23.40
CA VAL A 218 -1.40 19.15 -22.68
C VAL A 218 -0.76 17.92 -22.03
N LEU A 219 -0.92 17.77 -20.73
CA LEU A 219 -0.48 16.62 -19.98
C LEU A 219 -1.62 15.58 -19.88
N TYR A 220 -1.36 14.37 -20.35
CA TYR A 220 -2.27 13.25 -20.18
C TYR A 220 -1.76 12.28 -19.12
N ASN A 221 -2.59 12.00 -18.12
CA ASN A 221 -2.22 11.05 -17.09
C ASN A 221 -2.08 9.63 -17.67
N THR A 222 -0.94 9.00 -17.39
CA THR A 222 -0.64 7.63 -17.85
C THR A 222 -1.64 6.58 -17.34
N ASN A 223 -2.38 6.90 -16.26
CA ASN A 223 -3.43 6.06 -15.66
C ASN A 223 -4.85 6.59 -15.91
N ARG A 224 -5.05 7.56 -16.81
CA ARG A 224 -6.31 8.28 -17.07
C ARG A 224 -7.55 7.36 -17.15
N LYS A 225 -7.46 6.23 -17.91
CA LYS A 225 -8.57 5.31 -18.08
C LYS A 225 -9.05 4.71 -16.75
N LEU A 226 -8.14 4.38 -15.84
CA LEU A 226 -8.48 3.81 -14.54
C LEU A 226 -9.01 4.89 -13.59
N LEU A 227 -8.40 6.07 -13.58
CA LEU A 227 -8.88 7.23 -12.82
C LEU A 227 -10.32 7.60 -13.18
N LYS A 228 -10.67 7.61 -14.47
CA LYS A 228 -12.03 7.88 -14.95
C LYS A 228 -13.05 6.83 -14.48
N THR A 229 -12.64 5.55 -14.40
CA THR A 229 -13.59 4.43 -14.27
C THR A 229 -13.63 3.78 -12.88
N PHE A 230 -12.78 4.21 -11.93
CA PHE A 230 -12.76 3.64 -10.59
C PHE A 230 -12.97 4.73 -9.52
N LYS A 231 -14.18 4.75 -8.94
CA LYS A 231 -14.54 5.74 -7.90
C LYS A 231 -13.62 5.64 -6.68
N GLY A 232 -12.98 6.76 -6.36
CA GLY A 232 -12.07 6.90 -5.22
C GLY A 232 -10.59 6.63 -5.54
N LEU A 233 -10.24 6.30 -6.80
CA LEU A 233 -8.84 6.22 -7.24
C LEU A 233 -8.25 7.63 -7.35
N ASP A 234 -7.06 7.85 -6.80
CA ASP A 234 -6.41 9.15 -6.75
C ASP A 234 -4.88 9.12 -6.99
N GLY A 235 -4.38 8.02 -7.50
CA GLY A 235 -2.96 7.87 -7.85
C GLY A 235 -2.56 6.41 -8.07
N LEU A 236 -1.27 6.09 -8.14
CA LEU A 236 -0.08 6.93 -8.03
C LEU A 236 0.69 6.93 -9.37
N LYS A 237 1.31 5.77 -9.73
CA LYS A 237 2.30 5.70 -10.80
C LYS A 237 2.19 4.43 -11.62
N THR A 238 2.31 4.58 -12.94
CA THR A 238 2.50 3.47 -13.89
C THR A 238 3.98 3.32 -14.25
N GLY A 239 4.36 2.13 -14.68
CA GLY A 239 5.65 1.85 -15.29
C GLY A 239 5.49 0.86 -16.43
N TYR A 240 6.25 1.04 -17.50
CA TYR A 240 6.26 0.12 -18.64
C TYR A 240 7.52 0.30 -19.48
N TYR A 241 8.13 -0.78 -19.81
CA TYR A 241 8.86 -1.04 -21.05
C TYR A 241 8.85 -2.55 -21.34
N VAL A 242 9.31 -3.00 -22.50
CA VAL A 242 9.10 -4.39 -22.97
C VAL A 242 9.49 -5.44 -21.92
N LYS A 243 10.71 -5.37 -21.36
CA LYS A 243 11.22 -6.35 -20.37
C LYS A 243 10.51 -6.29 -19.02
N SER A 244 10.09 -5.08 -18.58
CA SER A 244 9.39 -4.89 -17.31
C SER A 244 7.94 -5.40 -17.35
N GLY A 245 7.30 -5.38 -18.52
CA GLY A 245 5.86 -5.50 -18.63
C GLY A 245 5.12 -4.29 -18.05
N PHE A 246 3.80 -4.39 -17.90
CA PHE A 246 2.97 -3.30 -17.40
C PHE A 246 2.86 -3.32 -15.88
N ASN A 247 3.35 -2.26 -15.24
CA ASN A 247 3.37 -2.05 -13.80
C ASN A 247 2.39 -0.95 -13.37
N LEU A 248 1.82 -1.07 -12.19
CA LEU A 248 1.00 -0.02 -11.58
C LEU A 248 1.09 -0.10 -10.05
N CYS A 249 1.46 0.98 -9.44
CA CYS A 249 1.16 1.29 -8.05
C CYS A 249 -0.03 2.24 -8.03
N ALA A 250 -1.15 1.79 -7.47
CA ALA A 250 -2.39 2.57 -7.40
C ALA A 250 -2.83 2.77 -5.95
N THR A 251 -3.45 3.90 -5.66
CA THR A 251 -4.11 4.17 -4.39
C THR A 251 -5.56 4.59 -4.61
N ALA A 252 -6.41 4.18 -3.68
CA ALA A 252 -7.81 4.58 -3.67
C ALA A 252 -8.30 4.79 -2.23
N LYS A 253 -9.18 5.78 -2.02
CA LYS A 253 -9.79 6.06 -0.72
C LYS A 253 -11.31 5.93 -0.77
N ARG A 254 -11.88 5.23 0.21
CA ARG A 254 -13.34 5.17 0.44
C ARG A 254 -13.61 5.35 1.93
N GLY A 255 -14.28 6.43 2.28
CA GLY A 255 -14.48 6.81 3.68
C GLY A 255 -13.15 6.95 4.42
N LYS A 256 -13.01 6.27 5.56
CA LYS A 256 -11.79 6.31 6.39
C LYS A 256 -10.70 5.31 5.96
N MET A 257 -10.90 4.51 4.91
CA MET A 257 -9.96 3.48 4.48
C MET A 257 -9.30 3.86 3.15
N ARG A 258 -7.96 3.89 3.13
CA ARG A 258 -7.14 4.02 1.92
C ARG A 258 -6.46 2.69 1.63
N LEU A 259 -6.55 2.22 0.41
CA LEU A 259 -5.87 1.02 -0.06
C LEU A 259 -4.79 1.40 -1.06
N ILE A 260 -3.66 0.68 -0.99
CA ILE A 260 -2.57 0.69 -1.95
C ILE A 260 -2.58 -0.65 -2.65
N SER A 261 -2.60 -0.64 -3.97
CA SER A 261 -2.56 -1.83 -4.82
C SER A 261 -1.35 -1.75 -5.73
N VAL A 262 -0.44 -2.69 -5.61
CA VAL A 262 0.71 -2.84 -6.50
C VAL A 262 0.50 -4.06 -7.37
N VAL A 263 0.65 -3.90 -8.69
CA VAL A 263 0.58 -4.98 -9.69
C VAL A 263 1.79 -4.82 -10.61
N LEU A 264 2.69 -5.80 -10.62
CA LEU A 264 3.92 -5.77 -11.40
C LEU A 264 3.97 -6.88 -12.44
N GLY A 265 4.57 -6.59 -13.59
CA GLY A 265 4.87 -7.54 -14.65
C GLY A 265 3.63 -8.09 -15.35
N SER A 266 2.59 -7.29 -15.54
CA SER A 266 1.43 -7.70 -16.33
C SER A 266 1.76 -7.72 -17.83
N PRO A 267 1.21 -8.68 -18.61
CA PRO A 267 1.49 -8.78 -20.03
C PRO A 267 0.84 -7.66 -20.85
N THR A 268 -0.26 -7.07 -20.38
CA THR A 268 -0.97 -5.99 -21.06
C THR A 268 -1.48 -4.92 -20.11
N LYS A 269 -1.65 -3.71 -20.61
CA LYS A 269 -2.27 -2.58 -19.89
C LYS A 269 -3.68 -2.94 -19.36
N THR A 270 -4.44 -3.70 -20.16
CA THR A 270 -5.79 -4.14 -19.79
C THR A 270 -5.77 -5.14 -18.65
N ALA A 271 -4.88 -6.14 -18.69
CA ALA A 271 -4.71 -7.12 -17.62
C ALA A 271 -4.32 -6.42 -16.30
N ARG A 272 -3.30 -5.55 -16.34
CA ARG A 272 -2.87 -4.73 -15.20
C ARG A 272 -4.04 -3.96 -14.58
N ASN A 273 -4.79 -3.24 -15.38
CA ASN A 273 -5.91 -2.42 -14.89
C ASN A 273 -7.03 -3.28 -14.30
N ARG A 274 -7.33 -4.44 -14.91
CA ARG A 274 -8.34 -5.38 -14.42
C ARG A 274 -7.95 -5.95 -13.06
N GLU A 275 -6.71 -6.41 -12.90
CA GLU A 275 -6.24 -6.97 -11.62
C GLU A 275 -6.18 -5.90 -10.53
N THR A 276 -5.74 -4.68 -10.84
CA THR A 276 -5.79 -3.54 -9.91
C THR A 276 -7.22 -3.25 -9.44
N LYS A 277 -8.19 -3.18 -10.36
CA LYS A 277 -9.62 -3.01 -10.00
C LYS A 277 -10.11 -4.14 -9.10
N LYS A 278 -9.80 -5.40 -9.44
CA LYS A 278 -10.19 -6.59 -8.68
C LYS A 278 -9.65 -6.55 -7.25
N LEU A 279 -8.37 -6.17 -7.08
CA LEU A 279 -7.74 -6.04 -5.77
C LEU A 279 -8.43 -4.96 -4.92
N LEU A 280 -8.56 -3.74 -5.45
CA LEU A 280 -9.16 -2.62 -4.73
C LEU A 280 -10.64 -2.88 -4.37
N LEU A 281 -11.43 -3.37 -5.32
CA LEU A 281 -12.84 -3.72 -5.06
C LEU A 281 -12.96 -4.83 -4.02
N GLY A 282 -12.16 -5.88 -4.14
CA GLY A 282 -12.11 -6.98 -3.18
C GLY A 282 -11.73 -6.49 -1.79
N GLY A 283 -10.71 -5.64 -1.69
CA GLY A 283 -10.28 -5.04 -0.43
C GLY A 283 -11.38 -4.23 0.24
N PHE A 284 -12.01 -3.29 -0.47
CA PHE A 284 -13.10 -2.48 0.09
C PHE A 284 -14.36 -3.30 0.42
N ARG A 285 -14.63 -4.39 -0.31
CA ARG A 285 -15.75 -5.28 -0.02
C ARG A 285 -15.52 -6.11 1.23
N VAL A 286 -14.34 -6.71 1.36
CA VAL A 286 -14.03 -7.69 2.41
C VAL A 286 -13.63 -7.02 3.72
N TYR A 287 -12.87 -5.93 3.66
CA TYR A 287 -12.29 -5.30 4.84
C TYR A 287 -12.99 -3.99 5.21
N LYS A 288 -12.92 -3.66 6.49
CA LYS A 288 -13.33 -2.36 7.03
C LYS A 288 -12.29 -1.89 8.04
N LYS A 289 -12.00 -0.59 8.02
CA LYS A 289 -11.17 0.06 9.01
C LYS A 289 -12.04 0.57 10.15
N HIS A 290 -11.63 0.27 11.36
CA HIS A 290 -12.23 0.73 12.61
C HIS A 290 -11.22 1.55 13.36
N ASN A 291 -11.51 2.82 13.60
CA ASN A 291 -10.76 3.64 14.52
C ASN A 291 -11.29 3.36 15.92
N LEU A 292 -10.48 2.75 16.76
CA LEU A 292 -10.84 2.40 18.13
C LEU A 292 -10.56 3.55 19.08
N PHE A 293 -9.39 4.19 18.92
CA PHE A 293 -8.95 5.30 19.74
C PHE A 293 -8.24 6.34 18.88
N THR A 294 -8.42 7.61 19.20
CA THR A 294 -7.65 8.72 18.61
C THR A 294 -6.48 9.09 19.52
N LYS A 295 -5.42 9.63 18.93
CA LYS A 295 -4.28 10.17 19.68
C LYS A 295 -4.79 11.22 20.69
N HIS A 296 -4.26 11.17 21.91
CA HIS A 296 -4.65 12.03 23.04
C HIS A 296 -6.07 11.82 23.58
N GLN A 297 -6.80 10.81 23.13
CA GLN A 297 -8.09 10.46 23.72
C GLN A 297 -7.89 9.95 25.15
N PRO A 298 -8.63 10.49 26.14
CA PRO A 298 -8.62 9.97 27.51
C PRO A 298 -9.24 8.59 27.56
N VAL A 299 -8.61 7.66 28.31
CA VAL A 299 -9.09 6.28 28.45
C VAL A 299 -8.85 5.73 29.84
N GLY A 300 -9.60 4.70 30.20
CA GLY A 300 -9.53 4.03 31.48
C GLY A 300 -10.15 4.86 32.61
N GLU A 301 -9.97 4.35 33.84
CA GLU A 301 -10.36 5.04 35.05
C GLU A 301 -9.40 6.15 35.40
N THR A 302 -9.82 7.04 36.29
CA THR A 302 -8.96 8.08 36.84
C THR A 302 -7.99 7.43 37.82
N VAL A 303 -6.68 7.69 37.64
CA VAL A 303 -5.61 7.17 38.49
C VAL A 303 -5.29 8.19 39.59
N SER A 304 -5.18 7.72 40.82
CA SER A 304 -4.76 8.55 41.97
C SER A 304 -3.30 8.93 41.82
N VAL A 305 -2.97 10.16 42.19
CA VAL A 305 -1.60 10.68 42.22
C VAL A 305 -1.23 11.08 43.67
N SER A 306 -0.26 10.37 44.24
CA SER A 306 0.28 10.73 45.56
C SER A 306 1.39 11.78 45.45
N TRP A 307 1.48 12.67 46.42
CA TRP A 307 2.48 13.72 46.50
C TRP A 307 2.44 14.73 45.32
N GLY A 308 1.32 14.82 44.58
CA GLY A 308 1.18 15.74 43.47
C GLY A 308 0.24 16.90 43.77
N ARG A 309 0.49 18.07 43.15
CA ARG A 309 -0.46 19.21 43.19
C ARG A 309 -1.82 18.89 42.62
N LYS A 310 -1.93 17.82 41.82
CA LYS A 310 -3.18 17.18 41.42
C LYS A 310 -3.22 15.77 42.01
N ASN A 311 -4.29 15.44 42.67
CA ASN A 311 -4.47 14.13 43.32
C ASN A 311 -5.05 13.03 42.42
N LYS A 312 -5.50 13.40 41.21
CA LYS A 312 -6.08 12.48 40.24
C LYS A 312 -5.75 12.90 38.80
N ILE A 313 -5.56 11.92 37.92
CA ILE A 313 -5.31 12.16 36.50
C ILE A 313 -5.94 11.08 35.65
N LYS A 314 -6.33 11.43 34.42
CA LYS A 314 -6.80 10.48 33.41
C LYS A 314 -5.73 10.35 32.31
N ALA A 315 -5.22 9.13 32.12
CA ALA A 315 -4.23 8.86 31.09
C ALA A 315 -4.82 9.01 29.66
N ILE A 316 -3.98 9.40 28.72
CA ILE A 316 -4.36 9.57 27.32
C ILE A 316 -3.60 8.61 26.42
N VAL A 317 -4.17 8.28 25.26
CA VAL A 317 -3.54 7.39 24.28
C VAL A 317 -2.43 8.14 23.53
N SER A 318 -1.23 7.57 23.51
CA SER A 318 -0.06 8.20 22.86
C SER A 318 -0.14 8.28 21.33
N LYS A 319 -0.87 7.37 20.69
CA LYS A 319 -1.09 7.30 19.23
C LYS A 319 -2.47 6.74 18.91
N SER A 320 -3.02 7.11 17.76
CA SER A 320 -4.28 6.53 17.29
C SER A 320 -4.17 5.01 17.09
N ILE A 321 -5.23 4.28 17.45
CA ILE A 321 -5.35 2.84 17.26
C ILE A 321 -6.46 2.58 16.25
N SER A 322 -6.09 2.01 15.10
CA SER A 322 -7.00 1.59 14.06
C SER A 322 -6.83 0.10 13.77
N LEU A 323 -7.92 -0.58 13.51
CA LEU A 323 -7.94 -1.97 13.07
C LEU A 323 -8.50 -2.09 11.67
N VAL A 324 -7.82 -2.89 10.84
CA VAL A 324 -8.34 -3.34 9.55
C VAL A 324 -8.66 -4.81 9.64
N ILE A 325 -9.94 -5.13 9.68
CA ILE A 325 -10.45 -6.49 9.86
C ILE A 325 -11.49 -6.84 8.80
N LYS A 326 -11.70 -8.15 8.58
CA LYS A 326 -12.79 -8.61 7.73
C LYS A 326 -14.13 -8.21 8.34
N ARG A 327 -15.06 -7.74 7.54
CA ARG A 327 -16.40 -7.28 7.99
C ARG A 327 -17.14 -8.31 8.82
N VAL A 328 -16.98 -9.59 8.49
CA VAL A 328 -17.61 -10.72 9.19
C VAL A 328 -17.03 -10.96 10.60
N LYS A 329 -15.84 -10.38 10.93
CA LYS A 329 -15.15 -10.60 12.22
C LYS A 329 -15.22 -9.39 13.16
N LEU A 330 -16.16 -8.49 12.94
CA LEU A 330 -16.27 -7.21 13.65
C LEU A 330 -16.56 -7.32 15.15
N LYS A 331 -17.15 -8.43 15.60
CA LYS A 331 -17.59 -8.64 17.01
C LYS A 331 -16.57 -9.37 17.86
N GLU A 332 -15.42 -9.78 17.30
CA GLU A 332 -14.48 -10.71 17.95
C GLU A 332 -13.32 -10.03 18.70
N PHE A 333 -13.17 -8.70 18.64
CA PHE A 333 -12.06 -8.05 19.33
C PHE A 333 -12.45 -7.55 20.73
N LYS A 334 -11.46 -7.62 21.64
CA LYS A 334 -11.55 -7.08 23.00
C LYS A 334 -10.48 -6.03 23.21
N THR A 335 -10.80 -5.03 24.03
CA THR A 335 -9.85 -3.99 24.46
C THR A 335 -9.59 -4.13 25.95
N GLN A 336 -8.34 -4.02 26.35
CA GLN A 336 -7.91 -4.04 27.73
C GLN A 336 -7.04 -2.81 28.02
N VAL A 337 -7.43 -2.03 29.01
CA VAL A 337 -6.67 -0.90 29.53
C VAL A 337 -5.92 -1.39 30.76
N ILE A 338 -4.59 -1.20 30.76
CA ILE A 338 -3.70 -1.60 31.86
C ILE A 338 -3.09 -0.31 32.42
N LEU A 339 -3.50 0.04 33.64
CA LEU A 339 -3.02 1.21 34.39
C LEU A 339 -2.69 0.78 35.82
N PRO A 340 -1.71 1.43 36.48
CA PRO A 340 -1.48 1.23 37.91
C PRO A 340 -2.62 1.84 38.72
N LYS A 341 -2.82 1.36 39.94
CA LYS A 341 -3.84 1.89 40.87
C LYS A 341 -3.51 3.32 41.33
N SER A 342 -2.22 3.65 41.47
CA SER A 342 -1.75 4.95 41.86
C SER A 342 -0.41 5.29 41.22
N LEU A 343 -0.13 6.58 41.07
CA LEU A 343 1.14 7.14 40.57
C LEU A 343 1.72 8.06 41.67
N LYS A 344 3.03 8.30 41.66
CA LYS A 344 3.71 9.22 42.55
C LYS A 344 4.27 10.40 41.77
N ALA A 345 3.96 11.61 42.18
CA ALA A 345 4.56 12.81 41.60
C ALA A 345 6.05 12.94 41.98
N PRO A 346 6.91 13.67 41.20
CA PRO A 346 6.49 14.43 40.01
C PRO A 346 6.27 13.56 38.79
N LEU A 347 5.30 13.94 37.91
CA LEU A 347 5.00 13.28 36.66
C LEU A 347 5.19 14.27 35.51
N LYS A 348 5.80 13.81 34.41
CA LYS A 348 6.05 14.65 33.23
C LYS A 348 5.05 14.36 32.12
N LYS A 349 4.64 15.40 31.41
CA LYS A 349 3.85 15.25 30.18
C LYS A 349 4.52 14.28 29.21
N GLY A 350 3.74 13.34 28.65
CA GLY A 350 4.24 12.31 27.75
C GLY A 350 4.84 11.08 28.46
N GLN A 351 5.04 11.10 29.78
CA GLN A 351 5.54 9.95 30.55
C GLN A 351 4.58 8.76 30.38
N LYS A 352 5.13 7.58 30.01
CA LYS A 352 4.36 6.34 29.91
C LYS A 352 3.95 5.86 31.30
N VAL A 353 2.65 5.57 31.47
CA VAL A 353 2.08 5.09 32.74
C VAL A 353 1.25 3.82 32.58
N GLY A 354 1.04 3.37 31.37
CA GLY A 354 0.26 2.17 31.12
C GLY A 354 0.24 1.78 29.65
N GLU A 355 -0.65 0.88 29.33
CA GLU A 355 -0.82 0.36 27.97
C GLU A 355 -2.29 0.03 27.70
N ILE A 356 -2.74 0.27 26.47
CA ILE A 356 -3.99 -0.28 25.95
C ILE A 356 -3.67 -1.37 24.94
N LYS A 357 -4.27 -2.55 25.13
CA LYS A 357 -4.12 -3.74 24.26
C LYS A 357 -5.41 -4.02 23.55
N VAL A 358 -5.33 -4.37 22.28
CA VAL A 358 -6.46 -4.84 21.48
C VAL A 358 -6.16 -6.25 21.01
N THR A 359 -7.02 -7.19 21.42
CA THR A 359 -6.87 -8.63 21.13
C THR A 359 -8.05 -9.15 20.33
N MET A 360 -7.85 -10.25 19.62
CA MET A 360 -8.90 -11.03 18.96
C MET A 360 -8.60 -12.51 19.15
N ASN A 361 -9.54 -13.26 19.71
CA ASN A 361 -9.37 -14.67 20.05
C ASN A 361 -8.08 -14.92 20.86
N GLY A 362 -7.78 -14.05 21.85
CA GLY A 362 -6.60 -14.12 22.69
C GLY A 362 -5.29 -13.62 22.04
N ARG A 363 -5.25 -13.43 20.73
CA ARG A 363 -4.07 -12.93 20.03
C ARG A 363 -4.02 -11.41 20.05
N LEU A 364 -2.87 -10.82 20.43
CA LEU A 364 -2.65 -9.39 20.36
C LEU A 364 -2.65 -8.93 18.90
N LEU A 365 -3.49 -7.94 18.58
CA LEU A 365 -3.56 -7.30 17.27
C LEU A 365 -2.75 -6.00 17.21
N THR A 366 -2.83 -5.19 18.27
CA THR A 366 -2.12 -3.91 18.37
C THR A 366 -2.15 -3.41 19.81
N SER A 367 -1.24 -2.50 20.14
CA SER A 367 -1.24 -1.79 21.42
C SER A 367 -0.77 -0.35 21.26
N ALA A 368 -1.03 0.47 22.29
CA ALA A 368 -0.46 1.80 22.43
C ALA A 368 -0.17 2.12 23.88
N SER A 369 0.87 2.93 24.11
CA SER A 369 1.17 3.44 25.45
C SER A 369 0.09 4.43 25.89
N LEU A 370 -0.19 4.41 27.19
CA LEU A 370 -0.96 5.41 27.88
C LEU A 370 0.03 6.36 28.57
N ILE A 371 -0.17 7.65 28.36
CA ILE A 371 0.76 8.70 28.78
C ILE A 371 0.06 9.78 29.62
N ILE A 372 0.86 10.51 30.36
CA ILE A 372 0.43 11.67 31.14
C ILE A 372 0.16 12.85 30.19
N PRO A 373 -1.03 13.53 30.29
CA PRO A 373 -1.38 14.65 29.40
C PRO A 373 -0.70 15.97 29.71
N GLU A 374 -0.25 16.19 30.96
CA GLU A 374 0.33 17.43 31.47
C GLU A 374 1.34 17.15 32.58
N ASP A 375 2.20 18.14 32.90
CA ASP A 375 3.12 18.03 34.01
C ASP A 375 2.35 18.10 35.35
N ILE A 376 2.72 17.23 36.32
CA ILE A 376 2.21 17.27 37.70
C ILE A 376 3.41 17.40 38.63
N PRO A 377 3.69 18.62 39.12
CA PRO A 377 4.73 18.84 40.09
C PRO A 377 4.45 18.12 41.42
N ALA A 378 5.49 17.70 42.09
CA ALA A 378 5.36 17.25 43.48
C ALA A 378 4.96 18.40 44.41
N LEU A 379 4.20 18.11 45.44
CA LEU A 379 3.98 19.00 46.55
C LEU A 379 5.30 19.19 47.32
N SER A 380 5.58 20.40 47.77
CA SER A 380 6.57 20.60 48.82
C SER A 380 6.08 19.92 50.12
N TRP A 381 7.00 19.65 51.05
CA TRP A 381 6.60 19.03 52.32
C TRP A 381 5.60 19.89 53.12
N ILE A 382 5.68 21.21 53.01
CA ILE A 382 4.75 22.17 53.66
C ILE A 382 3.37 22.06 52.99
N GLU A 383 3.27 22.11 51.65
CA GLU A 383 2.01 21.96 50.91
C GLU A 383 1.36 20.61 51.20
N TRP A 384 2.15 19.55 51.35
CA TRP A 384 1.65 18.22 51.68
C TRP A 384 1.07 18.16 53.10
N LEU A 385 1.73 18.79 54.10
CA LEU A 385 1.24 18.84 55.47
C LEU A 385 -0.09 19.60 55.54
N MET A 386 -0.23 20.69 54.78
CA MET A 386 -1.49 21.46 54.72
C MET A 386 -2.62 20.82 53.92
N SER A 387 -2.34 19.77 53.16
CA SER A 387 -3.33 19.05 52.32
C SER A 387 -3.96 17.85 53.03
N LYS A 388 -3.58 17.53 54.25
CA LYS A 388 -4.16 16.52 55.14
C LYS A 388 -5.22 17.10 56.03
#